data_23d3d2e4991b7f1d749e470158b35910
#
_entry.id   23d3d2e4991b7f1d749e470158b35910
#
_cell.length_a   1.000
_cell.length_b   1.000
_cell.length_c   1.000
_cell.angle_alpha   90.00
_cell.angle_beta   90.00
_cell.angle_gamma   90.00
#
_symmetry.space_group_name_H-M   'P 1'
#
loop_
_entity.id
_entity.type
_entity.pdbx_description
1 polymer ?
#
loop_
_entity_poly.entity_id
_entity_poly.type
_entity_poly.pdbx_seq_one_letter_code
_entity_poly.pdbx_strand_id
1 'polypeptide(L)'
;MYRLKQIPEDFIVEEIPNIIIKAKGPYSYYVLEKKDYNTEQAIQVISKSSHIPRKLFGYAGTKDKVAVTTQYFSVKGTLKRTNYDKFSIKHIGQGDNPISLGDLLGNKFTITVRNILKKPQLVTNF
;
A
#
# COMPACT_ATOMS: atom_id res chain seq x y z
N MET A 1 -8.96 -32.23 -14.05
CA MET A 1 -8.31 -30.93 -13.82
C MET A 1 -9.03 -30.20 -12.71
N TYR A 2 -8.31 -29.66 -11.77
CA TYR A 2 -8.92 -28.82 -10.78
C TYR A 2 -8.58 -27.35 -11.06
N ARG A 3 -9.35 -26.47 -10.46
CA ARG A 3 -9.19 -25.06 -10.64
C ARG A 3 -8.78 -24.41 -9.32
N LEU A 4 -7.81 -23.51 -9.37
CA LEU A 4 -7.46 -22.69 -8.23
C LEU A 4 -8.50 -21.59 -8.09
N LYS A 5 -9.02 -21.45 -6.88
CA LYS A 5 -9.93 -20.36 -6.55
C LYS A 5 -9.17 -19.36 -5.72
N GLN A 6 -8.97 -18.18 -6.27
CA GLN A 6 -8.23 -17.11 -5.59
C GLN A 6 -9.18 -15.98 -5.21
N ILE A 7 -9.01 -15.49 -4.01
CA ILE A 7 -9.64 -14.28 -3.49
C ILE A 7 -8.54 -13.27 -3.21
N PRO A 8 -8.85 -11.98 -3.03
CA PRO A 8 -7.82 -10.96 -2.79
C PRO A 8 -6.84 -11.33 -1.68
N GLU A 9 -7.33 -11.93 -0.60
CA GLU A 9 -6.49 -12.34 0.53
C GLU A 9 -5.50 -13.46 0.18
N ASP A 10 -5.68 -14.14 -0.96
CA ASP A 10 -4.76 -15.17 -1.41
C ASP A 10 -3.53 -14.61 -2.11
N PHE A 11 -3.58 -13.33 -2.45
CA PHE A 11 -2.47 -12.65 -3.12
C PHE A 11 -2.18 -11.35 -2.37
N ILE A 12 -1.12 -11.37 -1.57
CA ILE A 12 -0.72 -10.25 -0.73
C ILE A 12 0.59 -9.68 -1.27
N VAL A 13 0.60 -8.38 -1.50
CA VAL A 13 1.79 -7.67 -1.98
C VAL A 13 2.16 -6.61 -0.95
N GLU A 14 3.40 -6.66 -0.49
CA GLU A 14 3.95 -5.67 0.43
C GLU A 14 5.14 -4.99 -0.21
N GLU A 15 5.13 -3.67 -0.29
CA GLU A 15 6.27 -2.91 -0.78
C GLU A 15 7.42 -2.96 0.23
N ILE A 16 8.64 -3.00 -0.29
CA ILE A 16 9.85 -2.85 0.52
C ILE A 16 10.38 -1.46 0.19
N PRO A 17 10.14 -0.47 1.05
CA PRO A 17 10.48 0.91 0.73
C PRO A 17 11.97 1.19 0.86
N ASN A 18 12.47 2.11 0.04
CA ASN A 18 13.81 2.65 0.13
C ASN A 18 13.72 4.10 0.61
N ILE A 19 13.30 4.27 1.85
CA ILE A 19 13.09 5.59 2.46
C ILE A 19 13.77 5.65 3.81
N ILE A 20 14.11 6.87 4.24
CA ILE A 20 14.68 7.11 5.56
C ILE A 20 13.60 7.75 6.43
N ILE A 21 13.20 7.04 7.49
CA ILE A 21 12.17 7.50 8.40
C ILE A 21 12.83 8.25 9.56
N LYS A 22 12.34 9.46 9.82
CA LYS A 22 12.86 10.34 10.86
C LYS A 22 11.76 10.74 11.84
N ALA A 23 12.15 11.31 12.97
CA ALA A 23 11.20 11.84 13.94
C ALA A 23 10.58 13.16 13.47
N LYS A 24 11.32 13.92 12.65
CA LYS A 24 10.89 15.24 12.17
C LYS A 24 11.22 15.38 10.68
N GLY A 25 10.41 16.14 9.98
CA GLY A 25 10.62 16.45 8.57
C GLY A 25 9.35 17.05 7.96
N PRO A 26 9.47 17.69 6.79
CA PRO A 26 8.32 18.33 6.14
C PRO A 26 7.30 17.36 5.56
N TYR A 27 7.70 16.11 5.33
CA TYR A 27 6.81 15.09 4.77
C TYR A 27 6.42 14.09 5.84
N SER A 28 5.15 13.69 5.85
CA SER A 28 4.67 12.61 6.69
C SER A 28 4.58 11.35 5.85
N TYR A 29 5.06 10.23 6.40
CA TYR A 29 5.04 8.94 5.73
C TYR A 29 3.95 8.06 6.33
N TYR A 30 3.20 7.41 5.47
CA TYR A 30 2.07 6.57 5.82
C TYR A 30 2.14 5.22 5.12
N VAL A 31 1.59 4.23 5.78
CA VAL A 31 1.31 2.92 5.16
C VAL A 31 -0.14 2.93 4.72
N LEU A 32 -0.38 2.52 3.49
CA LEU A 32 -1.70 2.34 2.92
C LEU A 32 -1.96 0.84 2.77
N GLU A 33 -3.02 0.36 3.41
CA GLU A 33 -3.50 -1.00 3.22
C GLU A 33 -4.83 -0.94 2.49
N LYS A 34 -4.91 -1.62 1.35
CA LYS A 34 -6.10 -1.65 0.52
C LYS A 34 -6.34 -3.03 -0.04
N LYS A 35 -7.59 -3.29 -0.41
CA LYS A 35 -8.04 -4.54 -0.97
C LYS A 35 -8.93 -4.23 -2.16
N ASP A 36 -8.61 -4.81 -3.32
CA ASP A 36 -9.37 -4.59 -4.55
C ASP A 36 -9.60 -3.12 -4.89
N TYR A 37 -8.61 -2.29 -4.63
CA TYR A 37 -8.76 -0.86 -4.80
C TYR A 37 -7.52 -0.25 -5.43
N ASN A 38 -7.71 0.73 -6.28
CA ASN A 38 -6.63 1.40 -6.99
C ASN A 38 -5.92 2.41 -6.09
N THR A 39 -4.60 2.40 -6.08
CA THR A 39 -3.79 3.29 -5.24
C THR A 39 -4.07 4.76 -5.55
N GLU A 40 -4.12 5.13 -6.82
CA GLU A 40 -4.38 6.51 -7.19
C GLU A 40 -5.76 6.97 -6.71
N GLN A 41 -6.76 6.10 -6.80
CA GLN A 41 -8.10 6.41 -6.29
C GLN A 41 -8.09 6.63 -4.78
N ALA A 42 -7.34 5.80 -4.05
CA ALA A 42 -7.21 5.97 -2.60
C ALA A 42 -6.57 7.34 -2.28
N ILE A 43 -5.50 7.69 -2.95
CA ILE A 43 -4.83 8.97 -2.75
C ILE A 43 -5.76 10.14 -3.10
N GLN A 44 -6.56 10.03 -4.16
CA GLN A 44 -7.54 11.05 -4.51
C GLN A 44 -8.59 11.24 -3.40
N VAL A 45 -9.09 10.15 -2.84
CA VAL A 45 -10.05 10.22 -1.72
C VAL A 45 -9.42 10.90 -0.51
N ILE A 46 -8.19 10.52 -0.17
CA ILE A 46 -7.47 11.12 0.96
C ILE A 46 -7.23 12.61 0.72
N SER A 47 -6.82 12.98 -0.48
CA SER A 47 -6.60 14.37 -0.85
C SER A 47 -7.86 15.21 -0.64
N LYS A 48 -9.00 14.72 -1.11
CA LYS A 48 -10.28 15.42 -0.96
C LYS A 48 -10.71 15.54 0.49
N SER A 49 -10.62 14.46 1.25
CA SER A 49 -11.08 14.45 2.64
C SER A 49 -10.20 15.29 3.56
N SER A 50 -8.92 15.41 3.24
CA SER A 50 -7.97 16.17 4.06
C SER A 50 -7.81 17.61 3.60
N HIS A 51 -8.37 17.98 2.43
CA HIS A 51 -8.21 19.30 1.83
C HIS A 51 -6.75 19.63 1.52
N ILE A 52 -5.96 18.61 1.19
CA ILE A 52 -4.56 18.77 0.79
C ILE A 52 -4.48 18.47 -0.70
N PRO A 53 -3.87 19.36 -1.51
CA PRO A 53 -3.79 19.13 -2.97
C PRO A 53 -3.10 17.82 -3.31
N ARG A 54 -3.61 17.13 -4.34
CA ARG A 54 -3.07 15.85 -4.82
C ARG A 54 -1.57 15.91 -5.10
N LYS A 55 -1.08 17.04 -5.61
CA LYS A 55 0.34 17.21 -5.95
C LYS A 55 1.28 17.08 -4.76
N LEU A 56 0.77 17.21 -3.53
CA LEU A 56 1.57 17.10 -2.33
C LEU A 56 1.68 15.66 -1.82
N PHE A 57 1.03 14.72 -2.50
CA PHE A 57 1.12 13.29 -2.21
C PHE A 57 2.07 12.61 -3.18
N GLY A 58 2.81 11.64 -2.69
CA GLY A 58 3.70 10.84 -3.53
C GLY A 58 3.71 9.38 -3.11
N TYR A 59 3.86 8.48 -4.06
CA TYR A 59 4.00 7.06 -3.79
C TYR A 59 4.81 6.40 -4.90
N ALA A 60 5.33 5.21 -4.60
CA ALA A 60 6.23 4.51 -5.52
C ALA A 60 5.62 3.24 -6.13
N GLY A 61 4.49 2.83 -5.64
CA GLY A 61 3.95 1.51 -5.90
C GLY A 61 3.19 1.31 -7.20
N THR A 62 2.60 0.14 -7.33
CA THR A 62 1.85 -0.29 -8.49
C THR A 62 0.35 -0.10 -8.30
N LYS A 63 -0.42 -0.32 -9.38
CA LYS A 63 -1.86 -0.08 -9.41
C LYS A 63 -2.69 -1.36 -9.30
N ASP A 64 -2.17 -2.39 -8.67
CA ASP A 64 -2.87 -3.65 -8.58
C ASP A 64 -4.14 -3.54 -7.75
N LYS A 65 -5.27 -3.97 -8.32
CA LYS A 65 -6.57 -3.97 -7.66
C LYS A 65 -6.97 -5.30 -7.05
N VAL A 66 -6.35 -6.39 -7.49
CA VAL A 66 -6.84 -7.73 -7.15
C VAL A 66 -6.12 -8.38 -6.00
N ALA A 67 -5.37 -7.60 -5.24
CA ALA A 67 -4.58 -8.10 -4.13
C ALA A 67 -4.84 -7.26 -2.88
N VAL A 68 -4.52 -7.84 -1.74
CA VAL A 68 -4.33 -7.05 -0.53
C VAL A 68 -2.94 -6.44 -0.65
N THR A 69 -2.84 -5.13 -0.70
CA THR A 69 -1.56 -4.46 -0.88
C THR A 69 -1.23 -3.56 0.28
N THR A 70 0.04 -3.58 0.66
CA THR A 70 0.62 -2.66 1.62
C THR A 70 1.59 -1.77 0.86
N GLN A 71 1.28 -0.49 0.80
CA GLN A 71 2.06 0.48 0.06
C GLN A 71 2.39 1.67 0.93
N TYR A 72 3.45 2.39 0.55
CA TYR A 72 3.89 3.57 1.29
C TYR A 72 3.63 4.80 0.48
N PHE A 73 3.15 5.85 1.13
CA PHE A 73 3.01 7.14 0.49
C PHE A 73 3.44 8.26 1.43
N SER A 74 3.72 9.40 0.84
CA SER A 74 4.09 10.60 1.57
C SER A 74 3.09 11.72 1.29
N VAL A 75 2.98 12.63 2.23
CA VAL A 75 2.22 13.86 2.03
C VAL A 75 2.95 15.00 2.73
N LYS A 76 2.95 16.16 2.09
CA LYS A 76 3.46 17.38 2.73
C LYS A 76 2.36 17.95 3.61
N GLY A 77 2.31 17.50 4.85
CA GLY A 77 1.25 17.83 5.78
C GLY A 77 0.95 16.66 6.70
N THR A 78 -0.13 16.77 7.45
CA THR A 78 -0.54 15.74 8.41
C THR A 78 -1.98 15.33 8.15
N LEU A 79 -2.24 14.04 8.22
CA LEU A 79 -3.57 13.47 8.01
C LEU A 79 -4.15 13.08 9.36
N LYS A 80 -5.42 13.47 9.60
CA LYS A 80 -6.10 13.15 10.85
C LYS A 80 -6.97 11.91 10.72
N ARG A 81 -7.57 11.70 9.54
CA ARG A 81 -8.44 10.54 9.29
C ARG A 81 -7.59 9.36 8.83
N THR A 82 -7.79 8.19 9.45
CA THR A 82 -7.02 6.99 9.14
C THR A 82 -7.86 5.83 8.61
N ASN A 83 -9.18 5.87 8.81
CA ASN A 83 -10.08 4.81 8.36
C ASN A 83 -10.98 5.29 7.24
N TYR A 84 -11.06 4.48 6.18
CA TYR A 84 -11.90 4.71 5.02
C TYR A 84 -12.63 3.43 4.66
N ASP A 85 -13.64 3.51 3.81
CA ASP A 85 -14.48 2.35 3.47
C ASP A 85 -13.70 1.22 2.79
N LYS A 86 -12.77 1.58 1.90
CA LYS A 86 -12.06 0.62 1.05
C LYS A 86 -10.61 0.41 1.43
N PHE A 87 -10.10 1.20 2.36
CA PHE A 87 -8.70 1.15 2.74
C PHE A 87 -8.48 1.81 4.10
N SER A 88 -7.30 1.59 4.66
CA SER A 88 -6.87 2.26 5.89
C SER A 88 -5.44 2.76 5.75
N ILE A 89 -5.08 3.74 6.54
CA ILE A 89 -3.73 4.30 6.55
C ILE A 89 -3.19 4.37 7.97
N LYS A 90 -1.87 4.33 8.09
CA LYS A 90 -1.20 4.43 9.38
C LYS A 90 0.04 5.29 9.25
N HIS A 91 0.19 6.27 10.13
CA HIS A 91 1.38 7.13 10.18
C HIS A 91 2.58 6.33 10.69
N ILE A 92 3.71 6.39 10.00
CA ILE A 92 4.92 5.64 10.37
C ILE A 92 6.10 6.54 10.69
N GLY A 93 6.06 7.80 10.33
CA GLY A 93 7.15 8.73 10.63
C GLY A 93 7.17 9.92 9.68
N GLN A 94 8.29 10.62 9.69
CA GLN A 94 8.50 11.82 8.89
C GLN A 94 9.73 11.62 8.00
N GLY A 95 9.90 12.51 7.04
CA GLY A 95 11.06 12.49 6.16
C GLY A 95 11.32 13.81 5.50
N ASP A 96 12.47 13.91 4.85
CA ASP A 96 12.91 15.14 4.20
C ASP A 96 12.40 15.25 2.76
N ASN A 97 12.06 14.14 2.15
CA ASN A 97 11.70 14.07 0.73
C ASN A 97 10.38 13.34 0.52
N PRO A 98 9.65 13.69 -0.56
CA PRO A 98 8.46 12.90 -0.93
C PRO A 98 8.88 11.52 -1.42
N ILE A 99 7.97 10.55 -1.25
CA ILE A 99 8.14 9.23 -1.87
C ILE A 99 7.75 9.36 -3.34
N SER A 100 8.56 8.79 -4.23
CA SER A 100 8.31 8.84 -5.66
C SER A 100 8.62 7.50 -6.32
N LEU A 101 8.31 7.40 -7.61
CA LEU A 101 8.65 6.20 -8.38
C LEU A 101 10.15 5.92 -8.26
N GLY A 102 10.49 4.67 -8.00
CA GLY A 102 11.88 4.28 -7.79
C GLY A 102 12.31 4.18 -6.34
N ASP A 103 11.50 4.67 -5.40
CA ASP A 103 11.81 4.58 -3.97
C ASP A 103 11.40 3.23 -3.38
N LEU A 104 11.53 2.18 -4.17
CA LEU A 104 11.28 0.81 -3.76
C LEU A 104 12.56 -0.02 -3.92
N LEU A 105 12.85 -0.82 -2.91
CA LEU A 105 13.86 -1.87 -3.01
C LEU A 105 13.29 -3.11 -3.71
N GLY A 106 11.97 -3.28 -3.64
CA GLY A 106 11.28 -4.40 -4.24
C GLY A 106 9.90 -4.58 -3.64
N ASN A 107 9.31 -5.73 -3.91
CA ASN A 107 8.03 -6.13 -3.34
C ASN A 107 8.14 -7.54 -2.77
N LYS A 108 7.47 -7.76 -1.65
CA LYS A 108 7.30 -9.08 -1.09
C LYS A 108 5.93 -9.60 -1.49
N PHE A 109 5.90 -10.77 -2.13
CA PHE A 109 4.65 -11.40 -2.57
C PHE A 109 4.36 -12.61 -1.69
N THR A 110 3.14 -12.69 -1.23
CA THR A 110 2.64 -13.86 -0.51
C THR A 110 1.43 -14.38 -1.25
N ILE A 111 1.51 -15.60 -1.74
CA ILE A 111 0.46 -16.22 -2.53
C ILE A 111 -0.02 -17.46 -1.80
N THR A 112 -1.33 -17.55 -1.57
CA THR A 112 -1.95 -18.74 -1.01
C THR A 112 -2.58 -19.53 -2.15
N VAL A 113 -2.08 -20.73 -2.37
CA VAL A 113 -2.61 -21.64 -3.38
C VAL A 113 -3.67 -22.53 -2.72
N ARG A 114 -4.89 -22.45 -3.22
CA ARG A 114 -6.01 -23.23 -2.69
C ARG A 114 -6.31 -24.42 -3.58
N ASN A 115 -6.49 -25.58 -2.95
CA ASN A 115 -6.80 -26.82 -3.63
C ASN A 115 -7.93 -27.51 -2.87
N ILE A 116 -8.96 -27.96 -3.58
CA ILE A 116 -10.12 -28.60 -2.97
C ILE A 116 -9.79 -29.89 -2.23
N LEU A 117 -8.69 -30.53 -2.59
CA LEU A 117 -8.27 -31.82 -2.02
C LEU A 117 -7.17 -31.69 -0.98
N LYS A 118 -6.61 -30.50 -0.77
CA LYS A 118 -5.45 -30.30 0.10
C LYS A 118 -5.58 -28.99 0.85
N LYS A 119 -4.81 -28.87 1.93
CA LYS A 119 -4.72 -27.61 2.65
C LYS A 119 -4.04 -26.54 1.78
N PRO A 120 -4.38 -25.27 1.95
CA PRO A 120 -3.69 -24.19 1.27
C PRO A 120 -2.19 -24.22 1.56
N GLN A 121 -1.42 -23.89 0.53
CA GLN A 121 0.03 -23.76 0.65
C GLN A 121 0.41 -22.30 0.52
N LEU A 122 1.33 -21.86 1.35
CA LEU A 122 1.81 -20.49 1.34
C LEU A 122 3.15 -20.42 0.60
N VAL A 123 3.21 -19.56 -0.41
CA VAL A 123 4.44 -19.32 -1.18
C VAL A 123 4.79 -17.84 -1.05
N THR A 124 6.03 -17.55 -0.66
CA THR A 124 6.52 -16.19 -0.50
C THR A 124 7.71 -15.93 -1.43
N ASN A 125 7.65 -14.81 -2.17
CA ASN A 125 8.72 -14.39 -3.08
C ASN A 125 9.03 -12.91 -2.87
N PHE A 126 10.27 -12.55 -3.19
CA PHE A 126 10.74 -11.18 -3.14
C PHE A 126 11.09 -10.69 -4.52
#